data_6e53912ea42722bd6cc386ea713a4993
#
_entry.id   6e53912ea42722bd6cc386ea713a4993
#
_cell.length_a   1.000
_cell.length_b   1.000
_cell.length_c   1.000
_cell.angle_alpha   90.00
_cell.angle_beta   90.00
_cell.angle_gamma   90.00
#
_symmetry.space_group_name_H-M   'P 1'
#
loop_
_entity.id
_entity.type
_entity.pdbx_description
1 polymer ?
#
loop_
_entity_poly.entity_id
_entity_poly.type
_entity_poly.pdbx_seq_one_letter_code
_entity_poly.pdbx_strand_id
1 'polypeptide(L)'
;PGDEEYTHAMLEKFEEEHPDIQIDYTFMPYTDHVEKLKVDLSAGDAADVYGVQTGAMYKEFRDFEEDLTPYLVKEYGDDWASNYNEYAMSLLKGDDGEYYAVPLGLSYAGYVWANMKYFDKYGLELPTNYDELKEVCKTFRDNGEYPLVIGAKDSWINIDTWMNIAADINTEKLYSAIEGETPFTDEDLVQSFQIWQNCFTDGVFQDGALGVGMYTDSTDMYQKEGSVPMILNGSWSLGAYMDSDEQSQEVYNGEGANHKIFLMDWNNDGKIAPVEEA
;
A
#
# COMPACT_ATOMS: atom_id res chain seq x y z
N PRO A 1 5.18 5.52 4.43
CA PRO A 1 6.53 5.44 4.89
C PRO A 1 7.39 6.08 3.83
N GLY A 2 7.62 7.35 3.99
CA GLY A 2 8.53 8.11 3.16
C GLY A 2 9.96 7.70 3.48
N ASP A 3 10.84 8.02 2.58
CA ASP A 3 12.26 8.04 2.83
C ASP A 3 12.48 8.94 4.06
N GLU A 4 13.02 8.37 5.12
CA GLU A 4 13.25 9.06 6.39
C GLU A 4 14.18 10.26 6.17
N GLU A 5 15.18 10.11 5.30
CA GLU A 5 16.11 11.16 4.93
C GLU A 5 15.41 12.31 4.16
N TYR A 6 14.54 11.99 3.22
CA TYR A 6 13.73 12.99 2.53
C TYR A 6 12.83 13.75 3.51
N THR A 7 12.20 13.04 4.45
CA THR A 7 11.35 13.66 5.48
C THR A 7 12.17 14.60 6.36
N HIS A 8 13.35 14.18 6.83
CA HIS A 8 14.24 15.03 7.60
C HIS A 8 14.65 16.29 6.82
N ALA A 9 15.05 16.15 5.56
CA ALA A 9 15.43 17.30 4.75
C ALA A 9 14.27 18.30 4.54
N MET A 10 13.04 17.78 4.41
CA MET A 10 11.84 18.62 4.32
C MET A 10 11.57 19.37 5.63
N LEU A 11 11.72 18.70 6.79
CA LEU A 11 11.52 19.29 8.09
C LEU A 11 12.59 20.33 8.41
N GLU A 12 13.86 20.06 8.12
CA GLU A 12 14.95 21.04 8.25
C GLU A 12 14.67 22.31 7.44
N LYS A 13 14.20 22.17 6.21
CA LYS A 13 13.83 23.33 5.38
C LYS A 13 12.65 24.11 5.97
N PHE A 14 11.68 23.42 6.55
CA PHE A 14 10.56 24.06 7.23
C PHE A 14 11.03 24.87 8.45
N GLU A 15 11.92 24.32 9.27
CA GLU A 15 12.49 25.01 10.43
C GLU A 15 13.36 26.23 10.02
N GLU A 16 14.07 26.14 8.90
CA GLU A 16 14.80 27.29 8.33
C GLU A 16 13.86 28.44 7.93
N GLU A 17 12.69 28.12 7.38
CA GLU A 17 11.67 29.11 6.99
C GLU A 17 10.85 29.61 8.18
N HIS A 18 10.79 28.82 9.27
CA HIS A 18 10.02 29.09 10.49
C HIS A 18 10.89 28.92 11.75
N PRO A 19 11.86 29.82 12.01
CA PRO A 19 12.88 29.64 13.05
C PRO A 19 12.35 29.63 14.49
N ASP A 20 11.10 29.97 14.70
CA ASP A 20 10.39 29.92 16.00
C ASP A 20 9.71 28.58 16.23
N ILE A 21 9.72 27.67 15.25
CA ILE A 21 9.13 26.36 15.34
C ILE A 21 10.26 25.33 15.33
N GLN A 22 10.24 24.41 16.27
CA GLN A 22 11.10 23.25 16.29
C GLN A 22 10.24 21.98 16.19
N ILE A 23 10.62 21.06 15.33
CA ILE A 23 9.89 19.81 15.10
C ILE A 23 10.60 18.66 15.78
N ASP A 24 9.91 18.00 16.70
CA ASP A 24 10.34 16.72 17.29
C ASP A 24 9.67 15.59 16.50
N TYR A 25 10.41 15.03 15.55
CA TYR A 25 9.91 14.03 14.62
C TYR A 25 10.16 12.61 15.12
N THR A 26 9.12 11.79 15.13
CA THR A 26 9.20 10.37 15.46
C THR A 26 8.73 9.53 14.28
N PHE A 27 9.61 8.69 13.75
CA PHE A 27 9.27 7.66 12.77
C PHE A 27 9.10 6.30 13.46
N MET A 28 8.09 5.54 13.02
CA MET A 28 7.88 4.17 13.48
C MET A 28 7.17 3.33 12.41
N PRO A 29 7.26 1.98 12.45
CA PRO A 29 6.51 1.11 11.56
C PRO A 29 5.01 1.34 11.65
N TYR A 30 4.30 1.13 10.55
CA TYR A 30 2.87 1.43 10.44
C TYR A 30 2.02 0.82 11.56
N THR A 31 2.19 -0.47 11.84
CA THR A 31 1.39 -1.15 12.88
C THR A 31 1.62 -0.54 14.27
N ASP A 32 2.88 -0.27 14.61
CA ASP A 32 3.25 0.36 15.89
C ASP A 32 2.70 1.78 15.99
N HIS A 33 2.73 2.52 14.86
CA HIS A 33 2.15 3.86 14.77
C HIS A 33 0.66 3.86 15.06
N VAL A 34 -0.11 2.97 14.42
CA VAL A 34 -1.56 2.90 14.61
C VAL A 34 -1.93 2.54 16.05
N GLU A 35 -1.25 1.55 16.63
CA GLU A 35 -1.49 1.13 18.02
C GLU A 35 -1.16 2.25 19.01
N LYS A 36 0.01 2.88 18.84
CA LYS A 36 0.44 4.00 19.70
C LYS A 36 -0.50 5.18 19.57
N LEU A 37 -0.87 5.58 18.36
CA LEU A 37 -1.74 6.72 18.10
C LEU A 37 -3.10 6.58 18.80
N LYS A 38 -3.71 5.39 18.77
CA LYS A 38 -4.96 5.11 19.50
C LYS A 38 -4.84 5.37 21.00
N VAL A 39 -3.74 4.94 21.59
CA VAL A 39 -3.47 5.12 23.03
C VAL A 39 -3.24 6.59 23.35
N ASP A 40 -2.39 7.26 22.58
CA ASP A 40 -1.99 8.65 22.80
C ASP A 40 -3.17 9.62 22.63
N LEU A 41 -3.99 9.45 21.58
CA LEU A 41 -5.21 10.23 21.36
C LEU A 41 -6.20 10.05 22.53
N SER A 42 -6.40 8.83 22.98
CA SER A 42 -7.30 8.54 24.10
C SER A 42 -6.79 9.14 25.41
N ALA A 43 -5.48 9.28 25.58
CA ALA A 43 -4.83 9.89 26.74
C ALA A 43 -4.72 11.42 26.64
N GLY A 44 -4.94 12.02 25.48
CA GLY A 44 -4.70 13.42 25.20
C GLY A 44 -3.22 13.80 25.15
N ASP A 45 -2.36 12.86 24.76
CA ASP A 45 -0.89 12.99 24.69
C ASP A 45 -0.35 12.61 23.30
N ALA A 46 -1.16 12.80 22.26
CA ALA A 46 -0.75 12.56 20.89
C ALA A 46 0.16 13.68 20.36
N ALA A 47 0.92 13.38 19.30
CA ALA A 47 1.67 14.39 18.57
C ALA A 47 0.72 15.47 18.00
N ASP A 48 1.21 16.71 17.84
CA ASP A 48 0.45 17.82 17.28
C ASP A 48 0.06 17.58 15.81
N VAL A 49 0.87 16.83 15.07
CA VAL A 49 0.63 16.43 13.67
C VAL A 49 0.99 14.96 13.51
N TYR A 50 0.13 14.20 12.88
CA TYR A 50 0.34 12.77 12.63
C TYR A 50 -0.28 12.32 11.31
N GLY A 51 0.26 11.23 10.75
CA GLY A 51 -0.26 10.62 9.52
C GLY A 51 -1.36 9.61 9.81
N VAL A 52 -2.43 9.63 9.01
CA VAL A 52 -3.50 8.63 9.03
C VAL A 52 -3.81 8.17 7.61
N GLN A 53 -4.33 6.95 7.50
CA GLN A 53 -4.92 6.48 6.25
C GLN A 53 -6.39 6.87 6.19
N THR A 54 -6.87 7.12 4.97
CA THR A 54 -8.29 7.37 4.69
C THR A 54 -9.17 6.18 5.05
N GLY A 55 -10.48 6.38 5.04
CA GLY A 55 -11.45 5.34 5.37
C GLY A 55 -11.72 5.21 6.87
N ALA A 56 -11.79 3.97 7.38
CA ALA A 56 -12.18 3.70 8.76
C ALA A 56 -11.25 4.35 9.81
N MET A 57 -9.94 4.35 9.55
CA MET A 57 -8.95 4.94 10.45
C MET A 57 -9.15 6.46 10.58
N TYR A 58 -9.28 7.18 9.46
CA TYR A 58 -9.54 8.61 9.47
C TYR A 58 -10.86 8.94 10.18
N LYS A 59 -11.93 8.16 9.92
CA LYS A 59 -13.22 8.35 10.59
C LYS A 59 -13.14 8.11 12.09
N GLU A 60 -12.32 7.14 12.54
CA GLU A 60 -12.13 6.84 13.97
C GLU A 60 -11.42 7.98 14.71
N PHE A 61 -10.47 8.65 14.07
CA PHE A 61 -9.64 9.67 14.71
C PHE A 61 -10.12 11.11 14.50
N ARG A 62 -10.97 11.35 13.53
CA ARG A 62 -11.47 12.68 13.18
C ARG A 62 -11.99 13.50 14.37
N ASP A 63 -12.61 12.87 15.35
CA ASP A 63 -13.15 13.56 16.53
C ASP A 63 -12.08 14.14 17.45
N PHE A 64 -10.81 13.78 17.23
CA PHE A 64 -9.64 14.32 17.96
C PHE A 64 -8.94 15.43 17.20
N GLU A 65 -9.32 15.71 15.97
CA GLU A 65 -8.62 16.59 15.06
C GLU A 65 -9.29 17.97 14.98
N GLU A 66 -8.47 18.99 14.72
CA GLU A 66 -8.94 20.37 14.50
C GLU A 66 -9.53 20.52 13.10
N ASP A 67 -10.63 21.27 12.96
CA ASP A 67 -11.11 21.69 11.64
C ASP A 67 -10.10 22.63 10.97
N LEU A 68 -9.47 22.14 9.93
CA LEU A 68 -8.44 22.87 9.17
C LEU A 68 -9.03 23.86 8.16
N THR A 69 -10.29 23.72 7.80
CA THR A 69 -10.94 24.51 6.74
C THR A 69 -10.79 26.02 6.93
N PRO A 70 -11.05 26.61 8.13
CA PRO A 70 -10.91 28.05 8.31
C PRO A 70 -9.47 28.55 8.14
N TYR A 71 -8.49 27.75 8.51
CA TYR A 71 -7.07 28.08 8.40
C TYR A 71 -6.62 28.01 6.95
N LEU A 72 -7.04 26.98 6.22
CA LEU A 72 -6.68 26.77 4.81
C LEU A 72 -7.33 27.83 3.91
N VAL A 73 -8.59 28.18 4.15
CA VAL A 73 -9.27 29.28 3.44
C VAL A 73 -8.58 30.61 3.72
N LYS A 74 -8.20 30.88 4.95
CA LYS A 74 -7.51 32.12 5.33
C LYS A 74 -6.16 32.27 4.63
N GLU A 75 -5.39 31.20 4.53
CA GLU A 75 -4.03 31.21 3.99
C GLU A 75 -4.01 31.14 2.46
N TYR A 76 -4.85 30.29 1.87
CA TYR A 76 -4.80 29.95 0.43
C TYR A 76 -6.05 30.39 -0.35
N GLY A 77 -7.07 30.94 0.31
CA GLY A 77 -8.32 31.36 -0.32
C GLY A 77 -9.36 30.25 -0.45
N ASP A 78 -10.56 30.60 -0.94
CA ASP A 78 -11.71 29.67 -1.01
C ASP A 78 -11.46 28.47 -1.93
N ASP A 79 -10.57 28.60 -2.92
CA ASP A 79 -10.25 27.54 -3.89
C ASP A 79 -9.08 26.66 -3.46
N TRP A 80 -8.64 26.73 -2.19
CA TRP A 80 -7.45 26.01 -1.70
C TRP A 80 -7.44 24.50 -2.01
N ALA A 81 -8.60 23.86 -1.96
CA ALA A 81 -8.75 22.43 -2.22
C ALA A 81 -8.40 22.03 -3.68
N SER A 82 -8.49 22.99 -4.63
CA SER A 82 -8.13 22.77 -6.03
C SER A 82 -6.63 22.54 -6.26
N ASN A 83 -5.79 22.81 -5.26
CA ASN A 83 -4.35 22.50 -5.29
C ASN A 83 -4.04 21.02 -5.04
N TYR A 84 -5.05 20.24 -4.64
CA TYR A 84 -4.91 18.81 -4.32
C TYR A 84 -5.67 17.95 -5.33
N ASN A 85 -5.35 16.67 -5.34
CA ASN A 85 -6.09 15.70 -6.14
C ASN A 85 -7.56 15.62 -5.68
N GLU A 86 -8.50 15.71 -6.60
CA GLU A 86 -9.94 15.75 -6.32
C GLU A 86 -10.43 14.50 -5.59
N TYR A 87 -9.96 13.33 -6.01
CA TYR A 87 -10.31 12.07 -5.38
C TYR A 87 -9.79 12.00 -3.92
N ALA A 88 -8.52 12.37 -3.70
CA ALA A 88 -7.97 12.42 -2.34
C ALA A 88 -8.77 13.36 -1.43
N MET A 89 -9.15 14.54 -1.94
CA MET A 89 -9.98 15.49 -1.19
C MET A 89 -11.38 14.94 -0.89
N SER A 90 -11.96 14.17 -1.81
CA SER A 90 -13.28 13.56 -1.58
C SER A 90 -13.28 12.55 -0.43
N LEU A 91 -12.17 11.85 -0.21
CA LEU A 91 -12.00 10.88 0.88
C LEU A 91 -11.79 11.53 2.26
N LEU A 92 -11.36 12.79 2.29
CA LEU A 92 -11.05 13.54 3.52
C LEU A 92 -12.17 14.49 3.95
N LYS A 93 -13.17 14.69 3.10
CA LYS A 93 -14.29 15.57 3.42
C LYS A 93 -15.18 14.96 4.50
N GLY A 94 -15.41 15.70 5.59
CA GLY A 94 -16.30 15.31 6.65
C GLY A 94 -17.77 15.34 6.23
N ASP A 95 -18.63 14.66 6.98
CA ASP A 95 -20.09 14.68 6.76
C ASP A 95 -20.72 16.08 6.97
N ASP A 96 -20.03 16.92 7.73
CA ASP A 96 -20.32 18.33 7.95
C ASP A 96 -19.87 19.26 6.80
N GLY A 97 -19.06 18.72 5.87
CA GLY A 97 -18.50 19.43 4.74
C GLY A 97 -17.12 20.02 4.98
N GLU A 98 -16.57 19.90 6.19
CA GLU A 98 -15.30 20.47 6.62
C GLU A 98 -14.14 19.45 6.44
N TYR A 99 -12.90 19.93 6.55
CA TYR A 99 -11.69 19.10 6.37
C TYR A 99 -10.83 19.12 7.62
N TYR A 100 -10.53 17.93 8.12
CA TYR A 100 -9.73 17.69 9.33
C TYR A 100 -8.32 17.17 9.02
N ALA A 101 -8.05 16.94 7.75
CA ALA A 101 -6.75 16.52 7.25
C ALA A 101 -6.51 17.08 5.84
N VAL A 102 -5.26 17.05 5.40
CA VAL A 102 -4.85 17.31 4.01
C VAL A 102 -4.16 16.09 3.44
N PRO A 103 -4.29 15.81 2.13
CA PRO A 103 -3.67 14.62 1.55
C PRO A 103 -2.16 14.84 1.41
N LEU A 104 -1.39 13.87 1.90
CA LEU A 104 0.06 13.81 1.68
C LEU A 104 0.38 13.25 0.29
N GLY A 105 -0.44 12.33 -0.21
CA GLY A 105 -0.30 11.70 -1.53
C GLY A 105 -1.33 10.60 -1.71
N LEU A 106 -1.33 10.02 -2.91
CA LEU A 106 -2.10 8.81 -3.25
C LEU A 106 -1.16 7.64 -3.41
N SER A 107 -1.54 6.51 -2.89
CA SER A 107 -0.86 5.24 -3.12
C SER A 107 -1.88 4.17 -3.50
N TYR A 108 -1.44 3.21 -4.27
CA TYR A 108 -2.26 2.11 -4.78
C TYR A 108 -1.69 0.79 -4.27
N ALA A 109 -2.57 -0.07 -3.79
CA ALA A 109 -2.22 -1.42 -3.33
C ALA A 109 -2.36 -2.46 -4.46
N GLY A 110 -1.99 -3.69 -4.16
CA GLY A 110 -2.30 -4.85 -5.01
C GLY A 110 -1.36 -5.09 -6.19
N TYR A 111 -0.25 -4.36 -6.29
CA TYR A 111 0.76 -4.66 -7.31
C TYR A 111 1.55 -5.91 -6.96
N VAL A 112 1.85 -6.70 -7.99
CA VAL A 112 2.89 -7.72 -7.91
C VAL A 112 4.18 -7.13 -8.47
N TRP A 113 5.20 -7.10 -7.63
CA TRP A 113 6.54 -6.69 -7.98
C TRP A 113 7.35 -7.92 -8.36
N ALA A 114 8.04 -7.87 -9.48
CA ALA A 114 8.88 -8.93 -10.01
C ALA A 114 10.34 -8.49 -10.09
N ASN A 115 11.23 -9.32 -9.56
CA ASN A 115 12.66 -9.21 -9.80
C ASN A 115 12.99 -9.99 -11.08
N MET A 116 13.22 -9.26 -12.18
CA MET A 116 13.42 -9.82 -13.51
C MET A 116 14.63 -10.73 -13.62
N LYS A 117 15.61 -10.62 -12.73
CA LYS A 117 16.76 -11.55 -12.64
C LYS A 117 16.33 -13.02 -12.51
N TYR A 118 15.24 -13.29 -11.76
CA TYR A 118 14.70 -14.64 -11.64
C TYR A 118 13.94 -15.08 -12.89
N PHE A 119 13.20 -14.16 -13.51
CA PHE A 119 12.49 -14.45 -14.75
C PHE A 119 13.47 -14.76 -15.88
N ASP A 120 14.52 -13.94 -16.05
CA ASP A 120 15.58 -14.17 -17.02
C ASP A 120 16.33 -15.49 -16.77
N LYS A 121 16.62 -15.81 -15.49
CA LYS A 121 17.31 -17.03 -15.09
C LYS A 121 16.60 -18.29 -15.54
N TYR A 122 15.26 -18.28 -15.49
CA TYR A 122 14.43 -19.44 -15.83
C TYR A 122 13.73 -19.32 -17.19
N GLY A 123 13.96 -18.23 -17.93
CA GLY A 123 13.36 -17.99 -19.24
C GLY A 123 11.84 -17.83 -19.16
N LEU A 124 11.35 -17.14 -18.12
CA LEU A 124 9.93 -16.89 -17.86
C LEU A 124 9.53 -15.50 -18.35
N GLU A 125 8.30 -15.38 -18.81
CA GLU A 125 7.61 -14.11 -19.02
C GLU A 125 6.78 -13.75 -17.79
N LEU A 126 6.46 -12.45 -17.62
CA LEU A 126 5.55 -12.01 -16.57
C LEU A 126 4.16 -12.59 -16.81
N PRO A 127 3.53 -13.19 -15.79
CA PRO A 127 2.18 -13.72 -15.93
C PRO A 127 1.16 -12.60 -16.11
N THR A 128 0.13 -12.84 -16.90
CA THR A 128 -0.96 -11.91 -17.14
C THR A 128 -2.26 -12.32 -16.46
N ASN A 129 -2.36 -13.59 -16.04
CA ASN A 129 -3.54 -14.17 -15.43
C ASN A 129 -3.16 -15.19 -14.33
N TYR A 130 -4.16 -15.60 -13.56
CA TYR A 130 -3.94 -16.48 -12.40
C TYR A 130 -3.37 -17.87 -12.80
N ASP A 131 -3.77 -18.42 -13.93
CA ASP A 131 -3.24 -19.71 -14.36
C ASP A 131 -1.76 -19.62 -14.74
N GLU A 132 -1.35 -18.58 -15.43
CA GLU A 132 0.06 -18.30 -15.73
C GLU A 132 0.87 -18.04 -14.45
N LEU A 133 0.29 -17.31 -13.48
CA LEU A 133 0.94 -17.07 -12.19
C LEU A 133 1.23 -18.39 -11.46
N LYS A 134 0.29 -19.34 -11.46
CA LYS A 134 0.51 -20.66 -10.87
C LYS A 134 1.67 -21.41 -11.52
N GLU A 135 1.78 -21.37 -12.85
CA GLU A 135 2.86 -22.03 -13.58
C GLU A 135 4.22 -21.37 -13.30
N VAL A 136 4.27 -20.04 -13.23
CA VAL A 136 5.47 -19.29 -12.83
C VAL A 136 5.88 -19.66 -11.40
N CYS A 137 4.96 -19.60 -10.45
CA CYS A 137 5.20 -19.97 -9.05
C CYS A 137 5.65 -21.43 -8.91
N LYS A 138 5.04 -22.34 -9.68
CA LYS A 138 5.46 -23.74 -9.72
C LYS A 138 6.90 -23.89 -10.20
N THR A 139 7.28 -23.15 -11.26
CA THR A 139 8.65 -23.20 -11.78
C THR A 139 9.65 -22.72 -10.73
N PHE A 140 9.35 -21.64 -10.00
CA PHE A 140 10.20 -21.16 -8.92
C PHE A 140 10.32 -22.21 -7.80
N ARG A 141 9.21 -22.78 -7.33
CA ARG A 141 9.20 -23.81 -6.30
C ARG A 141 9.99 -25.08 -6.71
N ASP A 142 9.82 -25.54 -7.94
CA ASP A 142 10.53 -26.73 -8.46
C ASP A 142 12.06 -26.51 -8.49
N ASN A 143 12.51 -25.27 -8.52
CA ASN A 143 13.92 -24.89 -8.49
C ASN A 143 14.42 -24.43 -7.11
N GLY A 144 13.60 -24.55 -6.07
CA GLY A 144 13.96 -24.21 -4.69
C GLY A 144 13.92 -22.71 -4.38
N GLU A 145 13.33 -21.91 -5.27
CA GLU A 145 13.08 -20.49 -5.03
C GLU A 145 11.74 -20.30 -4.31
N TYR A 146 11.59 -19.18 -3.62
CA TYR A 146 10.28 -18.76 -3.16
C TYR A 146 9.40 -18.39 -4.36
N PRO A 147 8.05 -18.59 -4.29
CA PRO A 147 7.16 -18.15 -5.37
C PRO A 147 6.87 -16.65 -5.27
N LEU A 148 5.65 -16.28 -4.90
CA LEU A 148 5.23 -14.92 -4.59
C LEU A 148 5.20 -14.75 -3.06
N VAL A 149 5.93 -13.76 -2.56
CA VAL A 149 6.01 -13.48 -1.12
C VAL A 149 4.95 -12.46 -0.71
N ILE A 150 4.30 -12.75 0.41
CA ILE A 150 3.35 -11.85 1.08
C ILE A 150 3.60 -11.86 2.58
N GLY A 151 3.54 -10.71 3.22
CA GLY A 151 3.63 -10.56 4.67
C GLY A 151 2.28 -10.76 5.36
N ALA A 152 1.66 -11.93 5.19
CA ALA A 152 0.27 -12.18 5.56
C ALA A 152 -0.01 -12.25 7.07
N LYS A 153 1.00 -12.11 7.93
CA LYS A 153 0.83 -11.84 9.36
C LYS A 153 0.15 -10.50 9.60
N ASP A 154 0.44 -9.51 8.75
CA ASP A 154 -0.16 -8.18 8.84
C ASP A 154 -1.51 -8.18 8.11
N SER A 155 -2.58 -7.85 8.83
CA SER A 155 -3.96 -7.93 8.30
C SER A 155 -4.21 -7.03 7.10
N TRP A 156 -3.58 -5.85 7.09
CA TRP A 156 -3.80 -4.85 6.05
C TRP A 156 -3.39 -5.34 4.65
N ILE A 157 -2.25 -6.04 4.50
CA ILE A 157 -1.82 -6.54 3.17
C ILE A 157 -2.73 -7.68 2.66
N ASN A 158 -3.36 -8.44 3.57
CA ASN A 158 -4.37 -9.43 3.20
C ASN A 158 -5.62 -8.76 2.65
N ILE A 159 -6.06 -7.67 3.29
CA ILE A 159 -7.21 -6.88 2.84
C ILE A 159 -6.91 -6.26 1.47
N ASP A 160 -5.77 -5.60 1.32
CA ASP A 160 -5.36 -4.99 0.05
C ASP A 160 -5.28 -6.00 -1.09
N THR A 161 -4.71 -7.18 -0.82
CA THR A 161 -4.63 -8.26 -1.80
C THR A 161 -6.01 -8.77 -2.19
N TRP A 162 -6.87 -9.02 -1.20
CA TRP A 162 -8.24 -9.44 -1.48
C TRP A 162 -9.04 -8.37 -2.23
N MET A 163 -8.93 -7.10 -1.85
CA MET A 163 -9.60 -6.00 -2.55
C MET A 163 -9.15 -5.89 -4.01
N ASN A 164 -7.88 -6.10 -4.30
CA ASN A 164 -7.37 -6.13 -5.67
C ASN A 164 -8.00 -7.27 -6.49
N ILE A 165 -8.10 -8.46 -5.92
CA ILE A 165 -8.79 -9.61 -6.55
C ILE A 165 -10.28 -9.30 -6.75
N ALA A 166 -10.93 -8.73 -5.75
CA ALA A 166 -12.36 -8.41 -5.83
C ALA A 166 -12.65 -7.30 -6.84
N ALA A 167 -11.77 -6.28 -6.91
CA ALA A 167 -11.89 -5.21 -7.90
C ALA A 167 -11.73 -5.71 -9.34
N ASP A 168 -10.81 -6.64 -9.57
CA ASP A 168 -10.65 -7.29 -10.88
C ASP A 168 -11.90 -8.04 -11.32
N ILE A 169 -12.58 -8.72 -10.39
CA ILE A 169 -13.82 -9.45 -10.70
C ILE A 169 -14.99 -8.49 -10.87
N ASN A 170 -15.20 -7.57 -9.92
CA ASN A 170 -16.32 -6.63 -9.95
C ASN A 170 -16.12 -5.46 -8.98
N THR A 171 -15.51 -4.38 -9.47
CA THR A 171 -15.23 -3.17 -8.70
C THR A 171 -16.49 -2.55 -8.09
N GLU A 172 -17.59 -2.48 -8.84
CA GLU A 172 -18.84 -1.88 -8.37
C GLU A 172 -19.41 -2.65 -7.16
N LYS A 173 -19.44 -3.98 -7.22
CA LYS A 173 -19.89 -4.81 -6.09
C LYS A 173 -18.98 -4.73 -4.87
N LEU A 174 -17.66 -4.62 -5.08
CA LEU A 174 -16.71 -4.45 -3.98
C LEU A 174 -17.05 -3.19 -3.18
N TYR A 175 -17.12 -2.04 -3.84
CA TYR A 175 -17.40 -0.77 -3.15
C TYR A 175 -18.83 -0.71 -2.58
N SER A 176 -19.82 -1.21 -3.30
CA SER A 176 -21.18 -1.34 -2.79
C SER A 176 -21.27 -2.21 -1.52
N ALA A 177 -20.42 -3.24 -1.42
CA ALA A 177 -20.35 -4.07 -0.21
C ALA A 177 -19.65 -3.34 0.96
N ILE A 178 -18.62 -2.55 0.68
CA ILE A 178 -17.96 -1.71 1.69
C ILE A 178 -18.93 -0.67 2.25
N GLU A 179 -19.82 -0.15 1.43
CA GLU A 179 -20.88 0.79 1.82
C GLU A 179 -22.07 0.11 2.51
N GLY A 180 -22.10 -1.23 2.52
CA GLY A 180 -23.13 -2.02 3.19
C GLY A 180 -24.41 -2.25 2.35
N GLU A 181 -24.38 -1.93 1.06
CA GLU A 181 -25.50 -2.09 0.15
C GLU A 181 -25.56 -3.49 -0.48
N THR A 182 -24.41 -4.07 -0.81
CA THR A 182 -24.28 -5.44 -1.29
C THR A 182 -23.75 -6.36 -0.18
N PRO A 183 -24.32 -7.57 0.02
CA PRO A 183 -23.78 -8.49 1.01
C PRO A 183 -22.48 -9.13 0.55
N PHE A 184 -21.52 -9.33 1.46
CA PHE A 184 -20.28 -10.07 1.17
C PHE A 184 -20.49 -11.55 0.75
N THR A 185 -21.73 -12.03 0.76
CA THR A 185 -22.14 -13.33 0.24
C THR A 185 -22.58 -13.29 -1.24
N ASP A 186 -22.45 -12.13 -1.90
CA ASP A 186 -22.63 -12.04 -3.35
C ASP A 186 -21.63 -12.97 -4.07
N GLU A 187 -22.03 -13.54 -5.20
CA GLU A 187 -21.27 -14.58 -5.88
C GLU A 187 -19.88 -14.10 -6.35
N ASP A 188 -19.76 -12.86 -6.82
CA ASP A 188 -18.48 -12.29 -7.28
C ASP A 188 -17.52 -12.09 -6.08
N LEU A 189 -18.04 -11.61 -4.95
CA LEU A 189 -17.25 -11.44 -3.73
C LEU A 189 -16.86 -12.79 -3.12
N VAL A 190 -17.74 -13.78 -3.15
CA VAL A 190 -17.39 -15.15 -2.73
C VAL A 190 -16.31 -15.73 -3.63
N GLN A 191 -16.37 -15.48 -4.94
CA GLN A 191 -15.32 -15.89 -5.89
C GLN A 191 -13.99 -15.24 -5.54
N SER A 192 -13.96 -13.94 -5.21
CA SER A 192 -12.74 -13.24 -4.83
C SER A 192 -12.09 -13.84 -3.57
N PHE A 193 -12.88 -14.15 -2.55
CA PHE A 193 -12.39 -14.86 -1.36
C PHE A 193 -11.84 -16.24 -1.69
N GLN A 194 -12.48 -16.96 -2.62
CA GLN A 194 -12.01 -18.27 -3.04
C GLN A 194 -10.66 -18.18 -3.77
N ILE A 195 -10.47 -17.21 -4.65
CA ILE A 195 -9.19 -16.99 -5.36
C ILE A 195 -8.11 -16.60 -4.35
N TRP A 196 -8.41 -15.69 -3.42
CA TRP A 196 -7.48 -15.33 -2.36
C TRP A 196 -7.07 -16.54 -1.50
N GLN A 197 -8.02 -17.38 -1.11
CA GLN A 197 -7.73 -18.64 -0.40
C GLN A 197 -6.87 -19.59 -1.26
N ASN A 198 -7.17 -19.69 -2.56
CA ASN A 198 -6.43 -20.55 -3.48
C ASN A 198 -4.96 -20.12 -3.61
N CYS A 199 -4.63 -18.83 -3.49
CA CYS A 199 -3.24 -18.38 -3.48
C CYS A 199 -2.40 -19.07 -2.40
N PHE A 200 -2.99 -19.41 -1.26
CA PHE A 200 -2.33 -20.19 -0.20
C PHE A 200 -2.27 -21.69 -0.50
N THR A 201 -3.30 -22.26 -1.13
CA THR A 201 -3.42 -23.71 -1.34
C THR A 201 -2.80 -24.19 -2.64
N ASP A 202 -2.77 -23.35 -3.67
CA ASP A 202 -2.21 -23.65 -5.00
C ASP A 202 -0.69 -23.41 -5.06
N GLY A 203 -0.09 -22.95 -3.95
CA GLY A 203 1.34 -22.69 -3.88
C GLY A 203 1.79 -21.40 -4.55
N VAL A 204 0.88 -20.44 -4.72
CA VAL A 204 1.19 -19.09 -5.21
C VAL A 204 1.94 -18.32 -4.13
N PHE A 205 1.43 -18.28 -2.89
CA PHE A 205 2.14 -17.68 -1.78
C PHE A 205 3.15 -18.64 -1.16
N GLN A 206 4.19 -18.08 -0.55
CA GLN A 206 5.21 -18.87 0.17
C GLN A 206 4.61 -19.65 1.34
N ASP A 207 5.25 -20.76 1.68
CA ASP A 207 4.88 -21.54 2.83
C ASP A 207 5.08 -20.73 4.12
N GLY A 208 4.12 -20.79 5.04
CA GLY A 208 4.19 -20.06 6.31
C GLY A 208 3.85 -18.56 6.21
N ALA A 209 3.29 -18.09 5.10
CA ALA A 209 2.95 -16.67 4.86
C ALA A 209 2.23 -15.99 6.03
N LEU A 210 1.31 -16.69 6.70
CA LEU A 210 0.56 -16.17 7.85
C LEU A 210 1.43 -15.87 9.08
N GLY A 211 2.68 -16.31 9.11
CA GLY A 211 3.65 -16.01 10.17
C GLY A 211 4.68 -14.95 9.79
N VAL A 212 4.66 -14.48 8.55
CA VAL A 212 5.65 -13.53 7.98
C VAL A 212 5.09 -12.12 8.02
N GLY A 213 5.83 -11.18 8.61
CA GLY A 213 5.50 -9.76 8.63
C GLY A 213 5.83 -9.08 7.31
N MET A 214 5.10 -8.00 6.98
CA MET A 214 5.29 -7.32 5.69
C MET A 214 6.61 -6.55 5.66
N TYR A 215 6.81 -5.63 6.58
CA TYR A 215 7.94 -4.71 6.52
C TYR A 215 9.24 -5.25 7.13
N THR A 216 9.15 -6.17 8.07
CA THR A 216 10.31 -6.71 8.78
C THR A 216 10.87 -7.99 8.18
N ASP A 217 10.02 -8.73 7.45
CA ASP A 217 10.39 -10.05 6.93
C ASP A 217 10.32 -10.09 5.40
N SER A 218 9.10 -10.00 4.82
CA SER A 218 8.93 -10.17 3.36
C SER A 218 9.59 -9.07 2.55
N THR A 219 9.54 -7.82 3.01
CA THR A 219 10.22 -6.70 2.35
C THR A 219 11.74 -6.87 2.41
N ASP A 220 12.30 -7.31 3.54
CA ASP A 220 13.73 -7.56 3.66
C ASP A 220 14.18 -8.70 2.74
N MET A 221 13.41 -9.80 2.65
CA MET A 221 13.68 -10.88 1.70
C MET A 221 13.75 -10.38 0.25
N TYR A 222 12.85 -9.49 -0.14
CA TYR A 222 12.79 -8.96 -1.49
C TYR A 222 13.85 -7.90 -1.76
N GLN A 223 13.98 -6.89 -0.90
CA GLN A 223 14.85 -5.73 -1.11
C GLN A 223 16.30 -5.99 -0.71
N LYS A 224 16.53 -6.39 0.55
CA LYS A 224 17.88 -6.45 1.13
C LYS A 224 18.62 -7.70 0.72
N GLU A 225 17.92 -8.82 0.69
CA GLU A 225 18.53 -10.11 0.37
C GLU A 225 18.47 -10.42 -1.12
N GLY A 226 17.51 -9.81 -1.86
CA GLY A 226 17.25 -10.13 -3.27
C GLY A 226 16.97 -11.62 -3.47
N SER A 227 16.40 -12.26 -2.41
CA SER A 227 16.31 -13.72 -2.30
C SER A 227 15.00 -14.29 -2.84
N VAL A 228 14.07 -13.42 -3.26
CA VAL A 228 12.75 -13.84 -3.74
C VAL A 228 12.39 -13.20 -5.08
N PRO A 229 11.71 -13.95 -5.99
CA PRO A 229 11.39 -13.48 -7.34
C PRO A 229 10.24 -12.48 -7.39
N MET A 230 9.28 -12.58 -6.49
CA MET A 230 8.10 -11.71 -6.50
C MET A 230 7.63 -11.36 -5.10
N ILE A 231 7.02 -10.17 -4.94
CA ILE A 231 6.38 -9.73 -3.72
C ILE A 231 5.08 -8.98 -4.04
N LEU A 232 4.03 -9.21 -3.25
CA LEU A 232 2.85 -8.33 -3.21
C LEU A 232 3.16 -7.09 -2.37
N ASN A 233 3.02 -5.92 -2.98
CA ASN A 233 3.22 -4.64 -2.29
C ASN A 233 2.52 -3.52 -3.08
N GLY A 234 2.49 -2.31 -2.55
CA GLY A 234 1.86 -1.18 -3.21
C GLY A 234 2.85 -0.21 -3.89
N SER A 235 2.27 0.83 -4.47
CA SER A 235 3.02 1.88 -5.16
C SER A 235 3.92 2.71 -4.22
N TRP A 236 3.69 2.67 -2.92
CA TRP A 236 4.57 3.30 -1.92
C TRP A 236 5.99 2.74 -1.90
N SER A 237 6.20 1.56 -2.49
CA SER A 237 7.54 0.97 -2.65
C SER A 237 8.23 1.37 -3.97
N LEU A 238 7.62 2.26 -4.77
CA LEU A 238 8.13 2.62 -6.09
C LEU A 238 9.55 3.19 -6.03
N GLY A 239 9.80 4.16 -5.15
CA GLY A 239 11.11 4.73 -4.95
C GLY A 239 12.15 3.68 -4.55
N ALA A 240 11.76 2.80 -3.62
CA ALA A 240 12.62 1.73 -3.13
C ALA A 240 13.04 0.71 -4.20
N TYR A 241 12.14 0.39 -5.15
CA TYR A 241 12.39 -0.69 -6.13
C TYR A 241 12.82 -0.17 -7.49
N MET A 242 12.47 1.05 -7.87
CA MET A 242 12.68 1.58 -9.21
C MET A 242 13.69 2.71 -9.29
N ASP A 243 14.09 3.27 -8.14
CA ASP A 243 15.02 4.39 -8.11
C ASP A 243 16.44 3.94 -8.53
N SER A 244 17.06 4.71 -9.42
CA SER A 244 18.37 4.44 -9.99
C SER A 244 19.46 5.40 -9.49
N ASP A 245 19.17 6.27 -8.49
CA ASP A 245 20.20 7.13 -7.93
C ASP A 245 21.27 6.35 -7.13
N GLU A 246 22.40 6.99 -6.84
CA GLU A 246 23.51 6.33 -6.14
C GLU A 246 23.13 5.80 -4.77
N GLN A 247 22.26 6.49 -4.06
CA GLN A 247 21.81 6.12 -2.72
C GLN A 247 20.89 4.91 -2.76
N SER A 248 19.91 4.89 -3.67
CA SER A 248 19.05 3.74 -3.91
C SER A 248 19.85 2.53 -4.38
N GLN A 249 20.87 2.73 -5.21
CA GLN A 249 21.81 1.67 -5.62
C GLN A 249 22.54 1.05 -4.43
N GLU A 250 22.97 1.84 -3.46
CA GLU A 250 23.64 1.35 -2.26
C GLU A 250 22.67 0.60 -1.33
N VAL A 251 21.50 1.19 -1.04
CA VAL A 251 20.50 0.64 -0.13
C VAL A 251 19.83 -0.61 -0.69
N TYR A 252 19.52 -0.63 -2.00
CA TYR A 252 18.78 -1.71 -2.66
C TYR A 252 19.65 -2.59 -3.57
N ASN A 253 20.95 -2.65 -3.33
CA ASN A 253 21.94 -3.44 -4.07
C ASN A 253 22.02 -3.14 -5.57
N GLY A 254 21.62 -1.96 -6.01
CA GLY A 254 21.73 -1.55 -7.40
C GLY A 254 20.78 -2.27 -8.37
N GLU A 255 19.74 -2.94 -7.88
CA GLU A 255 18.89 -3.79 -8.70
C GLU A 255 17.55 -3.12 -9.09
N GLY A 256 17.34 -1.83 -8.79
CA GLY A 256 16.09 -1.12 -9.09
C GLY A 256 15.64 -1.21 -10.53
N ALA A 257 16.59 -1.14 -11.50
CA ALA A 257 16.28 -1.26 -12.92
C ALA A 257 15.79 -2.66 -13.37
N ASN A 258 15.94 -3.67 -12.52
CA ASN A 258 15.53 -5.05 -12.80
C ASN A 258 14.15 -5.38 -12.20
N HIS A 259 13.52 -4.42 -11.55
CA HIS A 259 12.19 -4.63 -10.97
C HIS A 259 11.11 -4.15 -11.94
N LYS A 260 10.03 -4.90 -12.01
CA LYS A 260 8.82 -4.54 -12.77
C LYS A 260 7.58 -4.76 -11.94
N ILE A 261 6.57 -3.96 -12.18
CA ILE A 261 5.22 -4.18 -11.62
C ILE A 261 4.32 -4.74 -12.71
N PHE A 262 3.37 -5.56 -12.31
CA PHE A 262 2.32 -6.04 -13.19
C PHE A 262 1.00 -6.21 -12.42
N LEU A 263 -0.09 -6.13 -13.17
CA LEU A 263 -1.44 -6.39 -12.73
C LEU A 263 -1.87 -7.76 -13.23
N MET A 264 -2.87 -8.33 -12.58
CA MET A 264 -3.32 -9.69 -12.83
C MET A 264 -4.80 -9.71 -13.22
N ASP A 265 -5.13 -10.55 -14.19
CA ASP A 265 -6.46 -11.08 -14.40
C ASP A 265 -6.63 -12.28 -13.43
N TRP A 266 -7.22 -12.01 -12.26
CA TRP A 266 -7.30 -12.98 -11.18
C TRP A 266 -8.35 -14.09 -11.43
N ASN A 267 -9.38 -13.81 -12.20
CA ASN A 267 -10.45 -14.76 -12.49
C ASN A 267 -10.33 -15.43 -13.86
N ASN A 268 -9.29 -15.13 -14.65
CA ASN A 268 -9.02 -15.63 -15.99
C ASN A 268 -10.14 -15.32 -16.99
N ASP A 269 -10.80 -14.17 -16.89
CA ASP A 269 -11.87 -13.76 -17.82
C ASP A 269 -11.37 -12.95 -19.03
N GLY A 270 -10.08 -12.65 -19.07
CA GLY A 270 -9.41 -11.89 -20.14
C GLY A 270 -9.47 -10.39 -19.94
N LYS A 271 -9.85 -9.92 -18.76
CA LYS A 271 -9.85 -8.51 -18.39
C LYS A 271 -9.00 -8.30 -17.15
N ILE A 272 -8.51 -7.10 -17.01
CA ILE A 272 -7.78 -6.64 -15.83
C ILE A 272 -8.45 -5.34 -15.42
N ALA A 273 -8.83 -5.19 -14.14
CA ALA A 273 -9.40 -3.94 -13.66
C ALA A 273 -8.42 -2.78 -13.91
N PRO A 274 -8.90 -1.63 -14.40
CA PRO A 274 -8.07 -0.43 -14.49
C PRO A 274 -7.53 -0.05 -13.10
N VAL A 275 -6.29 0.43 -13.06
CA VAL A 275 -5.67 0.92 -11.80
C VAL A 275 -6.48 2.06 -11.18
N GLU A 276 -7.19 2.83 -12.01
CA GLU A 276 -8.07 3.93 -11.58
C GLU A 276 -9.33 3.44 -10.84
N GLU A 277 -9.67 2.16 -10.97
CA GLU A 277 -10.84 1.53 -10.35
C GLU A 277 -10.46 0.58 -9.21
N ALA A 278 -9.17 0.34 -8.97
CA ALA A 278 -8.68 -0.59 -7.96
C ALA A 278 -8.35 0.09 -6.62
#